data_218042370f7dd550e527b006b434a233
#
_entry.id   218042370f7dd550e527b006b434a233
#
_cell.length_a   1.000
_cell.length_b   1.000
_cell.length_c   1.000
_cell.angle_alpha   90.00
_cell.angle_beta   90.00
_cell.angle_gamma   90.00
#
_symmetry.space_group_name_H-M   'P 1'
#
loop_
_entity.id
_entity.type
_entity.pdbx_description
1 polymer ?
#
loop_
_entity_poly.entity_id
_entity_poly.type
_entity_poly.pdbx_seq_one_letter_code
_entity_poly.pdbx_strand_id
1 'polypeptide(L)'
;MTTKLTKEIIEKFILPRENNSRKGDNGKVLIVGGSYIYHGAPVLSSLAALRSGSDLVYTCVPKINAFSTRSISPDLIVIPMADSKLTRGTVNKMLGQVPIDIDSVSIGMGLAIQDLSLIHI
;
A
#
# COMPACT_ATOMS: atom_id res chain seq x y z
N MET A 1 10.87 -6.09 25.77
CA MET A 1 10.31 -4.83 26.32
C MET A 1 8.96 -4.56 25.64
N THR A 2 7.90 -4.44 26.40
CA THR A 2 6.57 -4.20 25.84
C THR A 2 6.18 -2.75 26.13
N THR A 3 5.94 -1.97 25.08
CA THR A 3 5.47 -0.58 25.24
C THR A 3 3.97 -0.56 25.10
N LYS A 4 3.25 -0.11 26.14
CA LYS A 4 1.81 0.10 26.06
C LYS A 4 1.53 1.33 25.21
N LEU A 5 0.70 1.17 24.20
CA LEU A 5 0.28 2.28 23.33
C LEU A 5 -0.63 3.23 24.12
N THR A 6 -0.27 4.50 24.19
CA THR A 6 -1.07 5.55 24.82
C THR A 6 -1.38 6.65 23.82
N LYS A 7 -2.36 7.49 24.12
CA LYS A 7 -2.73 8.63 23.28
C LYS A 7 -1.56 9.58 23.06
N GLU A 8 -0.78 9.85 24.11
CA GLU A 8 0.37 10.75 24.08
C GLU A 8 1.49 10.21 23.15
N ILE A 9 1.66 8.88 23.09
CA ILE A 9 2.62 8.25 22.18
C ILE A 9 2.14 8.44 20.73
N ILE A 10 0.85 8.22 20.45
CA ILE A 10 0.27 8.38 19.12
C ILE A 10 0.39 9.84 18.66
N GLU A 11 0.07 10.80 19.50
CA GLU A 11 0.15 12.24 19.19
C GLU A 11 1.57 12.70 18.81
N LYS A 12 2.61 12.03 19.30
CA LYS A 12 3.99 12.30 18.88
C LYS A 12 4.32 11.89 17.45
N PHE A 13 3.59 10.90 16.91
CA PHE A 13 3.81 10.39 15.56
C PHE A 13 2.86 10.99 14.54
N ILE A 14 1.66 11.39 14.97
CA ILE A 14 0.68 12.04 14.10
C ILE A 14 0.83 13.55 14.27
N LEU A 15 1.65 14.13 13.41
CA LEU A 15 1.87 15.58 13.41
C LEU A 15 0.65 16.29 12.80
N PRO A 16 0.30 17.50 13.30
CA PRO A 16 -0.72 18.33 12.69
C PRO A 16 -0.37 18.66 11.23
N ARG A 17 -1.36 18.68 10.37
CA ARG A 17 -1.16 19.14 8.99
C ARG A 17 -0.85 20.64 8.94
N GLU A 18 0.17 20.98 8.18
CA GLU A 18 0.46 22.37 7.85
C GLU A 18 -0.64 22.95 6.94
N ASN A 19 -1.05 24.20 7.17
CA ASN A 19 -2.10 24.84 6.40
C ASN A 19 -1.75 25.03 4.90
N ASN A 20 -0.47 25.05 4.57
CA ASN A 20 0.07 25.20 3.23
C ASN A 20 0.61 23.89 2.63
N SER A 21 0.34 22.77 3.28
CA SER A 21 0.81 21.46 2.79
C SER A 21 0.20 21.13 1.42
N ARG A 22 1.03 20.55 0.56
CA ARG A 22 0.67 20.12 -0.79
C ARG A 22 0.47 18.61 -0.82
N LYS A 23 -0.12 18.14 -1.91
CA LYS A 23 -0.33 16.72 -2.15
C LYS A 23 1.00 15.96 -2.12
N GLY A 24 1.11 15.00 -1.22
CA GLY A 24 2.31 14.18 -0.98
C GLY A 24 3.14 14.58 0.24
N ASP A 25 2.95 15.78 0.79
CA ASP A 25 3.72 16.25 1.96
C ASP A 25 3.37 15.48 3.24
N ASN A 26 2.16 14.93 3.32
CA ASN A 26 1.67 14.21 4.51
C ASN A 26 1.74 12.68 4.37
N GLY A 27 2.61 12.22 3.53
CA GLY A 27 2.92 10.80 3.38
C GLY A 27 2.45 10.17 2.09
N LYS A 28 3.33 9.35 1.53
CA LYS A 28 3.13 8.50 0.35
C LYS A 28 3.32 7.05 0.77
N VAL A 29 2.29 6.27 0.63
CA VAL A 29 2.28 4.86 1.08
C VAL A 29 2.16 3.94 -0.12
N LEU A 30 2.97 2.89 -0.12
CA LEU A 30 2.88 1.80 -1.07
C LEU A 30 2.28 0.57 -0.38
N ILE A 31 1.19 0.07 -0.90
CA ILE A 31 0.54 -1.17 -0.49
C ILE A 31 0.74 -2.21 -1.58
N VAL A 32 1.30 -3.36 -1.24
CA VAL A 32 1.50 -4.48 -2.18
C VAL A 32 0.84 -5.71 -1.64
N GLY A 33 -0.16 -6.21 -2.33
CA GLY A 33 -0.90 -7.37 -1.84
C GLY A 33 -1.90 -7.92 -2.85
N GLY A 34 -2.70 -8.83 -2.36
CA GLY A 34 -3.73 -9.49 -3.15
C GLY A 34 -3.23 -10.69 -3.95
N SER A 35 -4.15 -11.56 -4.26
CA SER A 35 -3.95 -12.74 -5.11
C SER A 35 -5.22 -12.98 -5.90
N TYR A 36 -5.23 -14.03 -6.69
CA TYR A 36 -6.45 -14.41 -7.45
C TYR A 36 -7.69 -14.53 -6.55
N ILE A 37 -7.52 -15.09 -5.35
CA ILE A 37 -8.64 -15.33 -4.41
C ILE A 37 -8.83 -14.16 -3.45
N TYR A 38 -7.74 -13.60 -2.92
CA TYR A 38 -7.79 -12.60 -1.85
C TYR A 38 -7.56 -11.20 -2.41
N HIS A 39 -8.62 -10.53 -2.82
CA HIS A 39 -8.58 -9.20 -3.42
C HIS A 39 -8.88 -8.05 -2.43
N GLY A 40 -9.58 -8.33 -1.35
CA GLY A 40 -10.07 -7.29 -0.43
C GLY A 40 -9.03 -6.75 0.54
N ALA A 41 -8.06 -7.58 0.96
CA ALA A 41 -7.09 -7.20 1.98
C ALA A 41 -6.23 -5.97 1.59
N PRO A 42 -5.65 -5.88 0.37
CA PRO A 42 -4.92 -4.67 -0.02
C PRO A 42 -5.83 -3.44 -0.14
N VAL A 43 -7.10 -3.60 -0.51
CA VAL A 43 -8.07 -2.50 -0.54
C VAL A 43 -8.31 -1.94 0.85
N LEU A 44 -8.57 -2.81 1.83
CA LEU A 44 -8.77 -2.42 3.23
C LEU A 44 -7.54 -1.70 3.80
N SER A 45 -6.34 -2.20 3.52
CA SER A 45 -5.09 -1.57 3.94
C SER A 45 -4.91 -0.20 3.30
N SER A 46 -5.24 -0.06 2.02
CA SER A 46 -5.14 1.21 1.29
C SER A 46 -6.13 2.25 1.82
N LEU A 47 -7.38 1.85 2.07
CA LEU A 47 -8.37 2.74 2.67
C LEU A 47 -7.99 3.15 4.09
N ALA A 48 -7.40 2.24 4.88
CA ALA A 48 -6.90 2.54 6.21
C ALA A 48 -5.77 3.57 6.15
N ALA A 49 -4.83 3.44 5.21
CA ALA A 49 -3.76 4.40 4.99
C ALA A 49 -4.31 5.81 4.66
N LEU A 50 -5.28 5.91 3.74
CA LEU A 50 -5.94 7.19 3.43
C LEU A 50 -6.62 7.80 4.66
N ARG A 51 -7.36 6.99 5.43
CA ARG A 51 -8.05 7.45 6.65
C ARG A 51 -7.10 7.83 7.77
N SER A 52 -5.88 7.30 7.77
CA SER A 52 -4.82 7.66 8.72
C SER A 52 -4.16 9.01 8.40
N GLY A 53 -4.49 9.62 7.26
CA GLY A 53 -3.99 10.93 6.87
C GLY A 53 -2.91 10.93 5.79
N SER A 54 -2.61 9.79 5.17
CA SER A 54 -1.69 9.75 4.02
C SER A 54 -2.30 10.47 2.82
N ASP A 55 -1.50 11.26 2.11
CA ASP A 55 -1.96 12.02 0.95
C ASP A 55 -2.07 11.16 -0.32
N LEU A 56 -1.13 10.25 -0.49
CA LEU A 56 -1.05 9.40 -1.66
C LEU A 56 -0.89 7.93 -1.25
N VAL A 57 -1.76 7.08 -1.77
CA VAL A 57 -1.70 5.64 -1.55
C VAL A 57 -1.62 4.93 -2.90
N TYR A 58 -0.49 4.29 -3.13
CA TYR A 58 -0.22 3.45 -4.29
C TYR A 58 -0.56 2.01 -3.93
N THR A 59 -1.51 1.43 -4.64
CA THR A 59 -2.02 0.09 -4.37
C THR A 59 -1.64 -0.84 -5.50
N CYS A 60 -0.65 -1.69 -5.27
CA CYS A 60 -0.20 -2.70 -6.23
C CYS A 60 -0.94 -4.01 -5.98
N VAL A 61 -1.72 -4.42 -6.96
CA VAL A 61 -2.53 -5.64 -6.93
C VAL A 61 -2.39 -6.41 -8.23
N PRO A 62 -2.64 -7.73 -8.25
CA PRO A 62 -2.72 -8.48 -9.49
C PRO A 62 -3.63 -7.81 -10.52
N LYS A 63 -3.25 -7.87 -11.78
CA LYS A 63 -4.01 -7.25 -12.89
C LYS A 63 -5.50 -7.59 -12.87
N ILE A 64 -5.82 -8.83 -12.51
CA ILE A 64 -7.20 -9.29 -12.42
C ILE A 64 -8.03 -8.51 -11.39
N ASN A 65 -7.40 -8.02 -10.33
CA ASN A 65 -8.06 -7.26 -9.26
C ASN A 65 -8.01 -5.75 -9.47
N ALA A 66 -7.24 -5.26 -10.44
CA ALA A 66 -6.98 -3.83 -10.60
C ALA A 66 -8.26 -3.04 -10.90
N PHE A 67 -9.12 -3.56 -11.75
CA PHE A 67 -10.38 -2.88 -12.10
C PHE A 67 -11.34 -2.78 -10.92
N SER A 68 -11.56 -3.88 -10.20
CA SER A 68 -12.40 -3.89 -9.00
C SER A 68 -11.84 -2.99 -7.90
N THR A 69 -10.52 -2.94 -7.74
CA THR A 69 -9.86 -2.05 -6.77
C THR A 69 -10.08 -0.57 -7.12
N ARG A 70 -9.95 -0.20 -8.40
CA ARG A 70 -10.21 1.17 -8.86
C ARG A 70 -11.65 1.62 -8.63
N SER A 71 -12.61 0.71 -8.74
CA SER A 71 -14.03 1.03 -8.55
C SER A 71 -14.42 1.29 -7.10
N ILE A 72 -13.58 0.96 -6.13
CA ILE A 72 -13.84 1.17 -4.70
C ILE A 72 -13.67 2.66 -4.31
N SER A 73 -12.60 3.30 -4.80
CA SER A 73 -12.35 4.71 -4.51
C SER A 73 -11.49 5.36 -5.60
N PRO A 74 -11.85 6.56 -6.07
CA PRO A 74 -11.04 7.32 -7.01
C PRO A 74 -9.74 7.85 -6.39
N ASP A 75 -9.60 7.84 -5.06
CA ASP A 75 -8.42 8.30 -4.36
C ASP A 75 -7.27 7.29 -4.38
N LEU A 76 -7.56 6.03 -4.73
CA LEU A 76 -6.55 4.98 -4.82
C LEU A 76 -5.79 5.05 -6.16
N ILE A 77 -4.48 5.10 -6.08
CA ILE A 77 -3.61 5.00 -7.27
C ILE A 77 -3.27 3.52 -7.46
N VAL A 78 -4.00 2.86 -8.36
CA VAL A 78 -3.88 1.41 -8.55
C VAL A 78 -2.88 1.08 -9.63
N ILE A 79 -1.84 0.32 -9.25
CA ILE A 79 -0.81 -0.21 -10.14
C ILE A 79 -1.06 -1.70 -10.36
N PRO A 80 -1.43 -2.13 -11.57
CA PRO A 80 -1.66 -3.54 -11.86
C PRO A 80 -0.33 -4.27 -11.98
N MET A 81 -0.19 -5.37 -11.24
CA MET A 81 0.89 -6.32 -11.43
C MET A 81 0.54 -7.32 -12.52
N ALA A 82 1.49 -7.64 -13.40
CA ALA A 82 1.26 -8.52 -14.54
C ALA A 82 0.81 -9.93 -14.11
N ASP A 83 1.41 -10.43 -13.05
CA ASP A 83 1.16 -11.77 -12.51
C ASP A 83 0.32 -11.70 -11.22
N SER A 84 -0.39 -12.80 -10.95
CA SER A 84 -1.06 -13.02 -9.66
C SER A 84 -0.08 -13.32 -8.53
N LYS A 85 1.19 -13.46 -8.86
CA LYS A 85 2.30 -13.77 -7.95
C LYS A 85 3.32 -12.65 -7.94
N LEU A 86 3.95 -12.46 -6.79
CA LEU A 86 5.03 -11.49 -6.63
C LEU A 86 6.36 -12.12 -7.06
N THR A 87 6.74 -11.93 -8.31
CA THR A 87 8.01 -12.38 -8.88
C THR A 87 9.01 -11.22 -8.96
N ARG A 88 10.31 -11.53 -9.12
CA ARG A 88 11.34 -10.51 -9.32
C ARG A 88 11.02 -9.58 -10.52
N GLY A 89 10.54 -10.17 -11.61
CA GLY A 89 10.14 -9.40 -12.80
C GLY A 89 8.95 -8.49 -12.53
N THR A 90 7.96 -8.97 -11.80
CA THR A 90 6.79 -8.19 -11.38
C THR A 90 7.20 -7.02 -10.47
N VAL A 91 8.08 -7.28 -9.50
CA VAL A 91 8.60 -6.24 -8.60
C VAL A 91 9.34 -5.15 -9.37
N ASN A 92 10.23 -5.52 -10.28
CA ASN A 92 10.99 -4.55 -11.08
C ASN A 92 10.08 -3.66 -11.93
N LYS A 93 9.04 -4.23 -12.57
CA LYS A 93 8.05 -3.46 -13.33
C LYS A 93 7.22 -2.54 -12.43
N MET A 94 6.83 -3.03 -11.27
CA MET A 94 6.08 -2.26 -10.27
C MET A 94 6.90 -1.06 -9.78
N LEU A 95 8.15 -1.27 -9.40
CA LEU A 95 9.06 -0.21 -8.93
C LEU A 95 9.30 0.87 -9.99
N GLY A 96 9.25 0.53 -11.27
CA GLY A 96 9.31 1.51 -12.36
C GLY A 96 8.08 2.42 -12.47
N GLN A 97 6.97 2.08 -11.81
CA GLN A 97 5.73 2.86 -11.83
C GLN A 97 5.44 3.58 -10.50
N VAL A 98 6.20 3.28 -9.46
CA VAL A 98 6.06 3.86 -8.13
C VAL A 98 7.06 5.00 -7.97
N PRO A 99 6.68 6.14 -7.37
CA PRO A 99 7.64 7.22 -7.07
C PRO A 99 8.79 6.73 -6.19
N ILE A 100 9.97 7.32 -6.40
CA ILE A 100 11.17 6.97 -5.61
C ILE A 100 11.03 7.40 -4.14
N ASP A 101 10.25 8.44 -3.88
CA ASP A 101 10.08 9.08 -2.59
C ASP A 101 8.88 8.55 -1.78
N ILE A 102 8.69 7.24 -1.77
CA ILE A 102 7.72 6.56 -0.92
C ILE A 102 8.19 6.61 0.54
N ASP A 103 7.31 7.02 1.44
CA ASP A 103 7.60 7.15 2.88
C ASP A 103 7.42 5.83 3.64
N SER A 104 6.45 5.00 3.22
CA SER A 104 6.15 3.74 3.89
C SER A 104 5.65 2.68 2.92
N VAL A 105 6.02 1.44 3.20
CA VAL A 105 5.63 0.27 2.39
C VAL A 105 5.01 -0.80 3.27
N SER A 106 3.87 -1.32 2.86
CA SER A 106 3.24 -2.49 3.49
C SER A 106 3.04 -3.58 2.45
N ILE A 107 3.58 -4.77 2.72
CA ILE A 107 3.56 -5.91 1.80
C ILE A 107 3.03 -7.13 2.53
N GLY A 108 2.24 -7.94 1.84
CA GLY A 108 1.89 -9.29 2.31
C GLY A 108 0.41 -9.57 2.41
N MET A 109 -0.43 -8.55 2.61
CA MET A 109 -1.86 -8.73 2.81
C MET A 109 -2.52 -9.38 1.58
N GLY A 110 -3.11 -10.54 1.79
CA GLY A 110 -3.81 -11.28 0.74
C GLY A 110 -2.90 -11.95 -0.31
N LEU A 111 -1.58 -11.98 -0.11
CA LEU A 111 -0.69 -12.78 -0.95
C LEU A 111 -0.94 -14.28 -0.73
N ALA A 112 -0.76 -15.08 -1.78
CA ALA A 112 -0.93 -16.51 -1.68
C ALA A 112 0.21 -17.14 -0.84
N ILE A 113 -0.14 -18.01 0.10
CA ILE A 113 0.82 -18.67 1.01
C ILE A 113 1.85 -19.54 0.26
N GLN A 114 1.49 -20.03 -0.92
CA GLN A 114 2.39 -20.84 -1.76
C GLN A 114 3.35 -20.02 -2.62
N ASP A 115 3.37 -18.71 -2.44
CA ASP A 115 4.24 -17.82 -3.19
C ASP A 115 5.64 -17.83 -2.58
N LEU A 116 6.45 -18.82 -2.96
CA LEU A 116 7.88 -18.87 -2.66
C LEU A 116 8.63 -17.62 -3.14
N SER A 117 8.00 -16.77 -3.95
CA SER A 117 8.56 -15.53 -4.45
C SER A 117 8.87 -14.52 -3.35
N LEU A 118 8.19 -14.55 -2.20
CA LEU A 118 8.52 -13.71 -1.05
C LEU A 118 9.86 -14.06 -0.40
N ILE A 119 10.33 -15.29 -0.57
CA ILE A 119 11.62 -15.74 -0.03
C ILE A 119 12.80 -15.15 -0.82
N HIS A 120 12.56 -14.72 -2.05
CA HIS A 120 13.57 -14.20 -2.97
C HIS A 120 13.54 -12.66 -3.12
N ILE A 121 12.71 -11.99 -2.36
CA ILE A 121 12.65 -10.53 -2.27
C ILE A 121 13.55 -10.03 -1.14
#